data_7b7d12ac24b2eb1ec20702cf14e5b8f2
#
_entry.id   7b7d12ac24b2eb1ec20702cf14e5b8f2
#
_cell.length_a   1.000
_cell.length_b   1.000
_cell.length_c   1.000
_cell.angle_alpha   90.00
_cell.angle_beta   90.00
_cell.angle_gamma   90.00
#
_symmetry.space_group_name_H-M   'P 1'
#
loop_
_entity.id
_entity.type
_entity.pdbx_description
1 polymer ?
#
loop_
_entity_poly.entity_id
_entity_poly.type
_entity_poly.pdbx_seq_one_letter_code
_entity_poly.pdbx_strand_id
1 'polypeptide(L)'
;MNANRLLTSSVVLSVPLVSVRASVLASVLASVLALSACSMTPMTPAATGLTVQLSGANEVPPVMSAATGTLVVALNPSTNVLNWTVSYTGLSGPVTGAHFHGPAMAGQNAGVIVPLTGSMSSPITGTATLTPAQAADLAAGKWYVNLHTAANPGGEIRGQVPMRP
;
A
#
# COMPACT_ATOMS: atom_id res chain seq x y z
N MET A 1 18.00 57.89 -42.16
CA MET A 1 17.23 58.30 -43.35
C MET A 1 15.83 57.80 -43.19
N ASN A 2 14.89 58.74 -43.14
CA ASN A 2 13.42 58.65 -43.32
C ASN A 2 12.61 57.71 -42.52
N ALA A 3 11.84 58.10 -41.51
CA ALA A 3 10.73 59.08 -41.47
C ALA A 3 9.53 58.73 -42.35
N ASN A 4 8.43 58.35 -41.66
CA ASN A 4 7.03 58.80 -41.83
C ASN A 4 6.13 58.04 -40.95
N ARG A 5 5.55 58.55 -39.91
CA ARG A 5 4.47 59.56 -39.72
C ARG A 5 3.21 59.27 -40.53
N LEU A 6 2.14 59.04 -39.84
CA LEU A 6 0.83 59.72 -39.87
C LEU A 6 -0.31 58.74 -39.49
N LEU A 7 -1.06 59.03 -38.63
CA LEU A 7 -2.11 59.96 -38.19
C LEU A 7 -3.45 59.21 -38.02
N THR A 8 -3.95 59.18 -36.81
CA THR A 8 -5.28 59.60 -36.35
C THR A 8 -6.52 59.23 -37.15
N SER A 9 -7.48 58.59 -36.55
CA SER A 9 -8.84 59.11 -36.49
C SER A 9 -9.68 58.45 -35.44
N SER A 10 -10.07 59.26 -34.46
CA SER A 10 -11.12 58.99 -33.50
C SER A 10 -12.47 59.11 -34.19
N VAL A 11 -13.34 58.15 -34.02
CA VAL A 11 -14.78 58.35 -34.28
C VAL A 11 -15.52 58.01 -33.03
N VAL A 12 -15.97 59.05 -32.39
CA VAL A 12 -17.00 59.05 -31.34
C VAL A 12 -18.35 58.96 -32.01
N LEU A 13 -19.09 57.94 -31.70
CA LEU A 13 -20.51 57.92 -32.07
C LEU A 13 -21.34 57.72 -30.81
N SER A 14 -21.92 58.84 -30.42
CA SER A 14 -22.95 58.93 -29.39
C SER A 14 -24.28 58.49 -29.94
N VAL A 15 -25.14 57.95 -29.07
CA VAL A 15 -26.57 58.14 -29.00
C VAL A 15 -27.43 56.90 -28.87
N PRO A 16 -28.64 56.97 -28.44
CA PRO A 16 -29.25 57.58 -27.26
C PRO A 16 -30.00 56.56 -26.35
N LEU A 17 -30.34 57.12 -25.27
CA LEU A 17 -31.26 56.57 -24.27
C LEU A 17 -32.67 56.39 -24.86
N VAL A 18 -33.23 55.17 -24.87
CA VAL A 18 -34.66 54.94 -24.95
C VAL A 18 -35.13 54.17 -23.73
N SER A 19 -35.81 54.95 -22.91
CA SER A 19 -36.59 54.50 -21.76
C SER A 19 -37.86 53.85 -22.24
N VAL A 20 -38.12 52.58 -21.92
CA VAL A 20 -39.47 52.02 -21.92
C VAL A 20 -39.71 51.25 -20.63
N ARG A 21 -40.62 51.80 -19.90
CA ARG A 21 -41.25 51.17 -18.71
C ARG A 21 -42.20 50.08 -19.25
N ALA A 22 -42.20 48.94 -18.64
CA ALA A 22 -43.43 48.20 -18.36
C ALA A 22 -43.16 47.03 -17.39
N SER A 23 -43.86 47.04 -16.33
CA SER A 23 -43.99 46.05 -15.28
C SER A 23 -44.64 44.77 -15.86
N VAL A 24 -44.09 43.61 -15.53
CA VAL A 24 -44.91 42.40 -15.31
C VAL A 24 -44.21 41.54 -14.26
N LEU A 25 -44.85 41.40 -13.10
CA LEU A 25 -44.56 40.35 -12.14
C LEU A 25 -44.86 38.99 -12.75
N ALA A 26 -43.89 38.14 -12.79
CA ALA A 26 -44.12 36.71 -12.93
C ALA A 26 -43.17 35.99 -11.97
N SER A 27 -43.75 35.56 -10.86
CA SER A 27 -43.13 34.68 -9.88
C SER A 27 -42.91 33.31 -10.52
N VAL A 28 -41.69 32.98 -10.84
CA VAL A 28 -41.31 31.61 -11.18
C VAL A 28 -40.51 31.07 -10.01
N LEU A 29 -41.18 30.25 -9.22
CA LEU A 29 -40.61 29.43 -8.18
C LEU A 29 -39.69 28.39 -8.84
N ALA A 30 -38.42 28.68 -8.99
CA ALA A 30 -37.42 27.72 -9.44
C ALA A 30 -37.08 26.82 -8.24
N SER A 31 -37.72 25.67 -8.16
CA SER A 31 -37.34 24.58 -7.27
C SER A 31 -35.98 24.04 -7.72
N VAL A 32 -34.94 24.44 -7.02
CA VAL A 32 -33.60 23.85 -7.18
C VAL A 32 -33.65 22.47 -6.55
N LEU A 33 -33.88 21.44 -7.35
CA LEU A 33 -33.58 20.05 -6.95
C LEU A 33 -32.05 19.96 -6.81
N ALA A 34 -31.54 20.06 -5.59
CA ALA A 34 -30.18 19.67 -5.28
C ALA A 34 -30.08 18.13 -5.42
N LEU A 35 -29.64 17.65 -6.56
CA LEU A 35 -29.16 16.28 -6.69
C LEU A 35 -27.91 16.18 -5.81
N SER A 36 -28.09 15.67 -4.60
CA SER A 36 -26.97 15.18 -3.79
C SER A 36 -26.38 13.98 -4.52
N ALA A 37 -25.37 14.21 -5.36
CA ALA A 37 -24.52 13.16 -5.87
C ALA A 37 -23.79 12.56 -4.67
N CYS A 38 -24.28 11.44 -4.15
CA CYS A 38 -23.49 10.58 -3.28
C CYS A 38 -22.25 10.17 -4.06
N SER A 39 -21.14 10.87 -3.81
CA SER A 39 -19.82 10.40 -4.24
C SER A 39 -19.55 9.10 -3.52
N MET A 40 -19.85 7.97 -4.17
CA MET A 40 -19.33 6.67 -3.77
C MET A 40 -17.83 6.73 -4.00
N THR A 41 -17.06 7.07 -2.96
CA THR A 41 -15.64 6.78 -2.96
C THR A 41 -15.50 5.26 -3.14
N PRO A 42 -14.76 4.79 -4.16
CA PRO A 42 -14.50 3.36 -4.27
C PRO A 42 -13.79 2.94 -3.00
N MET A 43 -14.45 2.11 -2.19
CA MET A 43 -13.79 1.42 -1.08
C MET A 43 -12.74 0.52 -1.71
N THR A 44 -11.48 0.98 -1.68
CA THR A 44 -10.34 0.08 -1.93
C THR A 44 -10.47 -1.07 -0.93
N PRO A 45 -10.54 -2.34 -1.39
CA PRO A 45 -10.63 -3.44 -0.46
C PRO A 45 -9.46 -3.34 0.51
N ALA A 46 -9.77 -3.19 1.80
CA ALA A 46 -8.75 -3.21 2.83
C ALA A 46 -8.01 -4.55 2.71
N ALA A 47 -6.70 -4.51 2.54
CA ALA A 47 -5.90 -5.71 2.46
C ALA A 47 -6.13 -6.50 3.76
N THR A 48 -6.84 -7.62 3.67
CA THR A 48 -7.10 -8.47 4.84
C THR A 48 -5.78 -9.09 5.26
N GLY A 49 -5.28 -8.68 6.42
CA GLY A 49 -4.03 -9.19 6.97
C GLY A 49 -4.17 -10.68 7.31
N LEU A 50 -3.16 -11.48 6.94
CA LEU A 50 -3.01 -12.85 7.39
C LEU A 50 -2.14 -12.87 8.64
N THR A 51 -2.50 -13.72 9.61
CA THR A 51 -1.69 -13.96 10.81
C THR A 51 -1.03 -15.33 10.71
N VAL A 52 0.29 -15.36 10.90
CA VAL A 52 1.12 -16.56 10.80
C VAL A 52 1.89 -16.74 12.11
N GLN A 53 1.88 -17.94 12.66
CA GLN A 53 2.68 -18.28 13.84
C GLN A 53 4.09 -18.73 13.42
N LEU A 54 5.12 -18.24 14.10
CA LEU A 54 6.50 -18.61 13.91
C LEU A 54 6.97 -19.46 15.09
N SER A 55 7.68 -20.55 14.78
CA SER A 55 8.30 -21.43 15.78
C SER A 55 9.56 -22.09 15.24
N GLY A 56 10.42 -22.57 16.12
CA GLY A 56 11.59 -23.35 15.75
C GLY A 56 11.25 -24.68 15.08
N ALA A 57 10.13 -25.28 15.45
CA ALA A 57 9.66 -26.54 14.85
C ALA A 57 9.35 -26.43 13.35
N ASN A 58 9.08 -25.22 12.86
CA ASN A 58 8.82 -24.95 11.44
C ASN A 58 10.09 -24.75 10.61
N GLU A 59 11.25 -24.63 11.24
CA GLU A 59 12.54 -24.51 10.52
C GLU A 59 12.91 -25.82 9.80
N VAL A 60 13.80 -25.72 8.84
CA VAL A 60 14.27 -26.86 8.06
C VAL A 60 15.80 -26.85 8.01
N PRO A 61 16.45 -27.75 8.78
CA PRO A 61 15.87 -28.70 9.72
C PRO A 61 15.24 -28.01 10.94
N PRO A 62 14.32 -28.66 11.67
CA PRO A 62 13.71 -28.09 12.89
C PRO A 62 14.73 -27.66 13.94
N VAL A 63 14.48 -26.53 14.58
CA VAL A 63 15.31 -25.98 15.67
C VAL A 63 14.58 -26.13 17.00
N MET A 64 15.28 -26.66 18.00
CA MET A 64 14.78 -26.78 19.37
C MET A 64 14.88 -25.43 20.08
N SER A 65 13.98 -24.52 19.76
CA SER A 65 13.87 -23.20 20.39
C SER A 65 12.50 -23.06 21.04
N ALA A 66 12.49 -22.46 22.24
CA ALA A 66 11.24 -22.07 22.91
C ALA A 66 10.71 -20.71 22.41
N ALA A 67 11.45 -20.06 21.53
CA ALA A 67 11.05 -18.78 20.95
C ALA A 67 9.77 -18.92 20.10
N THR A 68 8.98 -17.89 20.15
CA THR A 68 7.74 -17.80 19.34
C THR A 68 7.67 -16.45 18.66
N GLY A 69 6.94 -16.39 17.55
CA GLY A 69 6.68 -15.15 16.83
C GLY A 69 5.33 -15.17 16.15
N THR A 70 4.90 -14.00 15.75
CA THR A 70 3.68 -13.79 14.97
C THR A 70 3.99 -12.81 13.84
N LEU A 71 3.71 -13.21 12.61
CA LEU A 71 3.69 -12.33 11.45
C LEU A 71 2.25 -11.92 11.17
N VAL A 72 2.01 -10.62 11.05
CA VAL A 72 0.82 -10.07 10.39
C VAL A 72 1.28 -9.54 9.04
N VAL A 73 0.71 -10.06 7.96
CA VAL A 73 1.12 -9.71 6.60
C VAL A 73 -0.10 -9.41 5.74
N ALA A 74 -0.01 -8.34 4.94
CA ALA A 74 -1.06 -7.93 4.02
C ALA A 74 -0.48 -7.54 2.67
N LEU A 75 -1.01 -8.13 1.59
CA LEU A 75 -0.69 -7.76 0.21
C LEU A 75 -1.84 -6.96 -0.37
N ASN A 76 -1.54 -5.78 -0.91
CA ASN A 76 -2.48 -5.03 -1.74
C ASN A 76 -2.41 -5.59 -3.17
N PRO A 77 -3.48 -6.24 -3.66
CA PRO A 77 -3.44 -6.89 -4.97
C PRO A 77 -3.42 -5.92 -6.16
N SER A 78 -3.84 -4.67 -5.95
CA SER A 78 -3.85 -3.65 -7.01
C SER A 78 -2.49 -2.99 -7.20
N THR A 79 -1.68 -2.90 -6.14
CA THR A 79 -0.37 -2.22 -6.16
C THR A 79 0.80 -3.16 -5.95
N ASN A 80 0.56 -4.43 -5.62
CA ASN A 80 1.54 -5.43 -5.20
C ASN A 80 2.39 -4.97 -4.00
N VAL A 81 1.88 -4.05 -3.19
CA VAL A 81 2.56 -3.61 -1.98
C VAL A 81 2.27 -4.59 -0.86
N LEU A 82 3.34 -5.21 -0.35
CA LEU A 82 3.34 -6.06 0.83
C LEU A 82 3.65 -5.22 2.06
N ASN A 83 2.85 -5.36 3.12
CA ASN A 83 3.12 -4.78 4.44
C ASN A 83 3.22 -5.90 5.45
N TRP A 84 4.11 -5.75 6.44
CA TRP A 84 4.28 -6.74 7.49
C TRP A 84 4.55 -6.13 8.86
N THR A 85 4.20 -6.91 9.87
CA THR A 85 4.60 -6.71 11.26
C THR A 85 4.97 -8.07 11.84
N VAL A 86 6.21 -8.25 12.28
CA VAL A 86 6.69 -9.46 12.93
C VAL A 86 6.97 -9.16 14.40
N SER A 87 6.21 -9.77 15.28
CA SER A 87 6.45 -9.73 16.72
C SER A 87 7.07 -11.06 17.17
N TYR A 88 7.99 -11.02 18.10
CA TYR A 88 8.66 -12.22 18.60
C TYR A 88 9.08 -12.07 20.06
N THR A 89 9.33 -13.20 20.70
CA THR A 89 9.83 -13.30 22.08
C THR A 89 10.63 -14.59 22.28
N GLY A 90 11.51 -14.59 23.27
CA GLY A 90 12.24 -15.78 23.70
C GLY A 90 13.35 -16.26 22.78
N LEU A 91 13.80 -15.46 21.80
CA LEU A 91 14.95 -15.80 20.96
C LEU A 91 16.21 -15.99 21.80
N SER A 92 17.11 -16.83 21.31
CA SER A 92 18.39 -17.16 21.95
C SER A 92 19.38 -15.99 22.02
N GLY A 93 19.08 -14.88 21.30
CA GLY A 93 19.89 -13.67 21.27
C GLY A 93 19.25 -12.60 20.38
N PRO A 94 19.96 -11.50 20.17
CA PRO A 94 19.52 -10.46 19.23
C PRO A 94 19.31 -11.03 17.82
N VAL A 95 18.30 -10.52 17.12
CA VAL A 95 18.06 -10.86 15.72
C VAL A 95 19.21 -10.30 14.88
N THR A 96 19.89 -11.19 14.15
CA THR A 96 20.98 -10.86 13.24
C THR A 96 20.51 -10.68 11.79
N GLY A 97 19.30 -11.18 11.47
CA GLY A 97 18.64 -11.04 10.18
C GLY A 97 17.22 -11.60 10.23
N ALA A 98 16.39 -11.08 9.37
CA ALA A 98 15.03 -11.56 9.16
C ALA A 98 14.67 -11.40 7.67
N HIS A 99 14.02 -12.40 7.08
CA HIS A 99 13.79 -12.41 5.64
C HIS A 99 12.49 -13.11 5.29
N PHE A 100 11.86 -12.67 4.19
CA PHE A 100 10.97 -13.53 3.42
C PHE A 100 11.78 -14.33 2.41
N HIS A 101 11.43 -15.59 2.29
CA HIS A 101 12.04 -16.56 1.39
C HIS A 101 10.99 -17.18 0.46
N GLY A 102 11.41 -17.64 -0.71
CA GLY A 102 10.54 -18.35 -1.66
C GLY A 102 11.16 -18.44 -3.06
N PRO A 103 10.46 -19.08 -4.02
CA PRO A 103 9.28 -19.90 -3.78
C PRO A 103 9.63 -21.26 -3.14
N ALA A 104 8.93 -21.61 -2.08
CA ALA A 104 9.06 -22.91 -1.40
C ALA A 104 7.75 -23.26 -0.66
N MET A 105 7.37 -24.51 -0.71
CA MET A 105 6.29 -25.04 0.12
C MET A 105 6.79 -25.26 1.56
N ALA A 106 5.85 -25.50 2.49
CA ALA A 106 6.20 -25.85 3.86
C ALA A 106 7.14 -27.07 3.88
N GLY A 107 8.18 -27.03 4.74
CA GLY A 107 9.19 -28.07 4.83
C GLY A 107 10.30 -27.98 3.78
N GLN A 108 10.35 -26.94 2.96
CA GLN A 108 11.39 -26.72 1.95
C GLN A 108 12.11 -25.39 2.21
N ASN A 109 13.39 -25.32 1.90
CA ASN A 109 14.19 -24.08 1.94
C ASN A 109 14.25 -23.42 0.55
N ALA A 110 14.33 -22.09 0.56
CA ALA A 110 14.52 -21.26 -0.64
C ALA A 110 15.43 -20.07 -0.34
N GLY A 111 15.85 -19.37 -1.40
CA GLY A 111 16.60 -18.12 -1.28
C GLY A 111 15.80 -16.97 -0.70
N VAL A 112 16.51 -15.93 -0.27
CA VAL A 112 15.91 -14.68 0.20
C VAL A 112 15.25 -13.96 -0.97
N ILE A 113 14.01 -13.50 -0.77
CA ILE A 113 13.27 -12.66 -1.72
C ILE A 113 13.19 -11.22 -1.21
N VAL A 114 12.80 -11.03 0.05
CA VAL A 114 12.66 -9.71 0.66
C VAL A 114 13.38 -9.71 2.00
N PRO A 115 14.50 -8.98 2.14
CA PRO A 115 15.10 -8.76 3.45
C PRO A 115 14.24 -7.79 4.26
N LEU A 116 14.04 -8.10 5.54
CA LEU A 116 13.44 -7.17 6.47
C LEU A 116 14.55 -6.22 6.94
N THR A 117 14.40 -4.94 6.64
CA THR A 117 15.43 -3.92 6.92
C THR A 117 14.96 -2.99 8.05
N GLY A 118 15.89 -2.24 8.63
CA GLY A 118 15.63 -1.32 9.72
C GLY A 118 15.87 -1.93 11.09
N SER A 119 15.07 -1.53 12.09
CA SER A 119 15.22 -2.07 13.45
C SER A 119 14.81 -3.53 13.49
N MET A 120 15.69 -4.37 14.07
CA MET A 120 15.40 -5.79 14.32
C MET A 120 14.73 -6.04 15.67
N SER A 121 14.47 -4.99 16.46
CA SER A 121 13.71 -5.11 17.71
C SER A 121 12.24 -5.40 17.43
N SER A 122 11.63 -6.25 18.26
CA SER A 122 10.19 -6.56 18.16
C SER A 122 9.31 -5.36 18.55
N PRO A 123 8.31 -4.97 17.72
CA PRO A 123 7.97 -5.55 16.43
C PRO A 123 8.85 -5.04 15.28
N ILE A 124 9.22 -5.92 14.33
CA ILE A 124 9.84 -5.57 13.06
C ILE A 124 8.74 -5.24 12.07
N THR A 125 8.70 -4.02 11.57
CA THR A 125 7.69 -3.57 10.59
C THR A 125 8.35 -3.16 9.28
N GLY A 126 7.62 -3.31 8.19
CA GLY A 126 8.12 -2.86 6.90
C GLY A 126 7.13 -3.01 5.76
N THR A 127 7.59 -2.62 4.59
CA THR A 127 6.83 -2.68 3.34
C THR A 127 7.77 -2.96 2.17
N ALA A 128 7.27 -3.64 1.15
CA ALA A 128 7.96 -3.84 -0.11
C ALA A 128 6.98 -3.89 -1.27
N THR A 129 7.40 -3.40 -2.43
CA THR A 129 6.64 -3.59 -3.68
C THR A 129 7.15 -4.86 -4.36
N LEU A 130 6.26 -5.80 -4.56
CA LEU A 130 6.56 -7.09 -5.20
C LEU A 130 6.42 -7.01 -6.71
N THR A 131 7.17 -7.82 -7.43
CA THR A 131 6.84 -8.09 -8.83
C THR A 131 5.54 -8.90 -8.92
N PRO A 132 4.83 -8.89 -10.06
CA PRO A 132 3.62 -9.72 -10.23
C PRO A 132 3.87 -11.21 -9.97
N ALA A 133 5.03 -11.75 -10.36
CA ALA A 133 5.41 -13.14 -10.10
C ALA A 133 5.60 -13.42 -8.60
N GLN A 134 6.27 -12.53 -7.88
CA GLN A 134 6.43 -12.63 -6.44
C GLN A 134 5.10 -12.56 -5.70
N ALA A 135 4.20 -11.65 -6.12
CA ALA A 135 2.86 -11.53 -5.54
C ALA A 135 2.04 -12.81 -5.77
N ALA A 136 2.14 -13.41 -6.97
CA ALA A 136 1.49 -14.68 -7.30
C ALA A 136 2.03 -15.84 -6.44
N ASP A 137 3.35 -15.95 -6.27
CA ASP A 137 3.95 -16.99 -5.43
C ASP A 137 3.59 -16.83 -3.94
N LEU A 138 3.54 -15.57 -3.44
CA LEU A 138 3.06 -15.29 -2.09
C LEU A 138 1.60 -15.72 -1.92
N ALA A 139 0.73 -15.33 -2.87
CA ALA A 139 -0.69 -15.70 -2.86
C ALA A 139 -0.89 -17.22 -2.94
N ALA A 140 0.01 -17.92 -3.63
CA ALA A 140 0.00 -19.38 -3.72
C ALA A 140 0.55 -20.10 -2.48
N GLY A 141 0.92 -19.37 -1.41
CA GLY A 141 1.43 -19.96 -0.17
C GLY A 141 2.86 -20.47 -0.26
N LYS A 142 3.63 -20.00 -1.24
CA LYS A 142 5.01 -20.47 -1.49
C LYS A 142 6.08 -19.60 -0.81
N TRP A 143 5.70 -18.82 0.19
CA TRP A 143 6.64 -17.98 0.92
C TRP A 143 6.65 -18.32 2.39
N TYR A 144 7.81 -18.14 3.03
CA TYR A 144 7.93 -18.16 4.47
C TYR A 144 8.76 -16.98 4.96
N VAL A 145 8.59 -16.64 6.23
CA VAL A 145 9.44 -15.69 6.94
C VAL A 145 10.23 -16.45 8.00
N ASN A 146 11.48 -16.07 8.24
CA ASN A 146 12.24 -16.54 9.39
C ASN A 146 13.09 -15.44 10.02
N LEU A 147 13.47 -15.68 11.27
CA LEU A 147 14.35 -14.82 12.05
C LEU A 147 15.59 -15.61 12.43
N HIS A 148 16.75 -14.95 12.29
CA HIS A 148 18.06 -15.53 12.56
C HIS A 148 18.67 -14.89 13.81
N THR A 149 19.43 -15.68 14.55
CA THR A 149 20.27 -15.24 15.66
C THR A 149 21.70 -15.74 15.48
N ALA A 150 22.64 -15.24 16.29
CA ALA A 150 24.01 -15.74 16.25
C ALA A 150 24.11 -17.25 16.59
N ALA A 151 23.22 -17.74 17.46
CA ALA A 151 23.14 -19.16 17.79
C ALA A 151 22.49 -20.01 16.69
N ASN A 152 21.61 -19.42 15.90
CA ASN A 152 20.88 -20.08 14.83
C ASN A 152 20.98 -19.26 13.52
N PRO A 153 22.16 -19.27 12.87
CA PRO A 153 22.40 -18.45 11.68
C PRO A 153 21.60 -18.93 10.45
N GLY A 154 21.12 -20.16 10.45
CA GLY A 154 20.20 -20.68 9.42
C GLY A 154 18.75 -20.29 9.59
N GLY A 155 18.38 -19.76 10.76
CA GLY A 155 17.02 -19.42 11.18
C GLY A 155 16.71 -20.04 12.54
N GLU A 156 16.09 -19.30 13.44
CA GLU A 156 15.69 -19.80 14.76
C GLU A 156 14.18 -20.08 14.84
N ILE A 157 13.37 -19.20 14.27
CA ILE A 157 11.92 -19.40 14.17
C ILE A 157 11.44 -19.04 12.76
N ARG A 158 10.48 -19.82 12.27
CA ARG A 158 9.94 -19.72 10.91
C ARG A 158 8.43 -19.85 10.88
N GLY A 159 7.78 -19.18 9.94
CA GLY A 159 6.36 -19.33 9.65
C GLY A 159 6.08 -19.30 8.15
N GLN A 160 5.35 -20.32 7.66
CA GLN A 160 4.88 -20.37 6.27
C GLN A 160 3.70 -19.42 6.09
N VAL A 161 3.75 -18.56 5.09
CA VAL A 161 2.60 -17.72 4.71
C VAL A 161 1.61 -18.62 3.96
N PRO A 162 0.36 -18.78 4.46
CA PRO A 162 -0.58 -19.69 3.83
C PRO A 162 -1.10 -19.12 2.52
N MET A 163 -1.59 -20.01 1.65
CA MET A 163 -2.31 -19.62 0.43
C MET A 163 -3.49 -18.71 0.80
N ARG A 164 -3.69 -17.66 0.04
CA ARG A 164 -4.91 -16.86 0.12
C ARG A 164 -6.03 -17.54 -0.66
N PRO A 165 -7.21 -17.67 -0.05
CA PRO A 165 -8.40 -18.14 -0.77
C PRO A 165 -8.85 -17.13 -1.83
#